data_48f42a18c36fb4dfe6384b78dbf10834
#
_entry.id   48f42a18c36fb4dfe6384b78dbf10834
#
_cell.length_a   1.000
_cell.length_b   1.000
_cell.length_c   1.000
_cell.angle_alpha   90.00
_cell.angle_beta   90.00
_cell.angle_gamma   90.00
#
_symmetry.space_group_name_H-M   'P 1'
#
loop_
_entity.id
_entity.type
_entity.pdbx_description
1 polymer ?
#
loop_
_entity_poly.entity_id
_entity_poly.type
_entity_poly.pdbx_seq_one_letter_code
_entity_poly.pdbx_strand_id
1 'polypeptide(L)' 'MMKYNDETVLKAIAICFKPYLKPEEAMIYCNLGRTQLTKKCEQYGIFKNINGYYRKEDLDLVLSGSPTKYEEKVRKLKI' A
#
# COMPACT_ATOMS: atom_id res chain seq x y z
N MET A 1 15.75 -14.96 -15.51
CA MET A 1 14.96 -13.76 -15.74
C MET A 1 13.48 -14.06 -15.56
N MET A 2 12.81 -13.32 -14.73
CA MET A 2 11.36 -13.48 -14.57
C MET A 2 10.65 -12.95 -15.80
N LYS A 3 9.77 -13.81 -16.34
CA LYS A 3 8.95 -13.38 -17.47
C LYS A 3 7.54 -13.11 -16.95
N TYR A 4 7.10 -11.88 -17.09
CA TYR A 4 5.72 -11.53 -16.85
C TYR A 4 4.97 -11.60 -18.16
N ASN A 5 3.72 -12.04 -18.13
CA ASN A 5 2.92 -11.94 -19.33
C ASN A 5 2.54 -10.49 -19.57
N ASP A 6 2.15 -10.17 -20.80
CA ASP A 6 1.84 -8.80 -21.19
C ASP A 6 0.69 -8.22 -20.37
N GLU A 7 -0.30 -9.05 -20.01
CA GLU A 7 -1.43 -8.61 -19.20
C GLU A 7 -1.00 -8.17 -17.81
N THR A 8 -0.09 -8.94 -17.17
CA THR A 8 0.42 -8.58 -15.85
C THR A 8 1.21 -7.27 -15.91
N VAL A 9 2.03 -7.10 -16.92
CA VAL A 9 2.81 -5.87 -17.11
C VAL A 9 1.90 -4.68 -17.30
N LEU A 10 0.86 -4.80 -18.14
CA LEU A 10 -0.09 -3.72 -18.38
C LEU A 10 -0.85 -3.34 -17.11
N LYS A 11 -1.27 -4.32 -16.31
CA LYS A 11 -1.93 -4.07 -15.04
C LYS A 11 -1.01 -3.32 -14.08
N ALA A 12 0.24 -3.73 -13.99
CA ALA A 12 1.21 -3.07 -13.13
C ALA A 12 1.43 -1.62 -13.53
N ILE A 13 1.54 -1.37 -14.84
CA ILE A 13 1.71 -0.01 -15.35
C ILE A 13 0.47 0.83 -15.03
N ALA A 14 -0.73 0.30 -15.27
CA ALA A 14 -1.97 1.01 -15.00
C ALA A 14 -2.10 1.38 -13.52
N ILE A 15 -1.72 0.46 -12.63
CA ILE A 15 -1.77 0.69 -11.19
C ILE A 15 -0.88 1.86 -10.78
N CYS A 16 0.28 2.02 -11.42
CA CYS A 16 1.19 3.12 -11.10
C CYS A 16 0.60 4.51 -11.35
N PHE A 17 -0.41 4.61 -12.22
CA PHE A 17 -1.04 5.88 -12.54
C PHE A 17 -2.34 6.13 -11.80
N LYS A 18 -2.80 5.19 -10.99
CA LYS A 18 -4.04 5.35 -10.23
C LYS A 18 -3.74 5.96 -8.86
N PRO A 19 -4.48 7.01 -8.45
CA PRO A 19 -4.30 7.56 -7.10
C PRO A 19 -4.92 6.68 -6.01
N TYR A 20 -5.91 5.86 -6.35
CA TYR A 20 -6.59 4.96 -5.42
C TYR A 20 -6.60 3.56 -6.00
N LEU A 21 -6.39 2.57 -5.16
CA LEU A 21 -6.27 1.18 -5.57
C LEU A 21 -7.30 0.31 -4.85
N LYS A 22 -7.91 -0.61 -5.60
CA LYS A 22 -8.72 -1.67 -5.00
C LYS A 22 -7.81 -2.59 -4.19
N PRO A 23 -8.37 -3.36 -3.23
CA PRO A 23 -7.53 -4.26 -2.43
C PRO A 23 -6.67 -5.19 -3.27
N GLU A 24 -7.21 -5.73 -4.35
CA GLU A 24 -6.47 -6.62 -5.25
C GLU A 24 -5.30 -5.89 -5.93
N GLU A 25 -5.55 -4.65 -6.35
CA GLU A 25 -4.52 -3.83 -6.95
C GLU A 25 -3.45 -3.43 -5.95
N ALA A 26 -3.86 -3.15 -4.72
CA ALA A 26 -2.94 -2.83 -3.65
C ALA A 26 -2.01 -4.01 -3.34
N MET A 27 -2.53 -5.23 -3.37
CA MET A 27 -1.74 -6.44 -3.19
C MET A 27 -0.66 -6.56 -4.27
N ILE A 28 -1.02 -6.26 -5.50
CA ILE A 28 -0.08 -6.28 -6.62
C ILE A 28 0.97 -5.17 -6.45
N TYR A 29 0.51 -3.97 -6.14
CA TYR A 29 1.39 -2.80 -5.99
C TYR A 29 2.42 -3.00 -4.88
N CYS A 30 2.00 -3.55 -3.76
CA CYS A 30 2.87 -3.79 -2.62
C CYS A 30 3.58 -5.15 -2.66
N ASN A 31 3.18 -6.02 -3.59
CA ASN A 31 3.68 -7.39 -3.68
C ASN A 31 3.49 -8.15 -2.37
N LEU A 32 2.32 -8.02 -1.78
CA LEU A 32 1.95 -8.66 -0.52
C LEU A 32 0.67 -9.48 -0.69
N GLY A 33 0.56 -10.55 0.08
CA GLY A 33 -0.68 -11.29 0.19
C GLY A 33 -1.73 -10.48 0.96
N ARG A 34 -2.99 -10.88 0.87
CA ARG A 34 -4.11 -10.16 1.50
C ARG A 34 -3.91 -9.98 3.01
N THR A 35 -3.55 -11.05 3.71
CA THR A 35 -3.35 -11.00 5.15
C THR A 35 -2.22 -10.06 5.53
N GLN A 36 -1.10 -10.15 4.81
CA GLN A 36 0.05 -9.30 5.07
C GLN A 36 -0.22 -7.84 4.76
N LEU A 37 -0.93 -7.58 3.66
CA LEU A 37 -1.32 -6.22 3.32
C LEU A 37 -2.19 -5.61 4.42
N THR A 38 -3.18 -6.36 4.89
CA THR A 38 -4.07 -5.90 5.96
C THR A 38 -3.29 -5.59 7.22
N LYS A 39 -2.40 -6.48 7.63
CA LYS A 39 -1.57 -6.28 8.83
C LYS A 39 -0.66 -5.07 8.70
N LYS A 40 -0.02 -4.91 7.56
CA LYS A 40 0.86 -3.75 7.32
C LYS A 40 0.07 -2.45 7.34
N CYS A 41 -1.08 -2.42 6.69
CA CYS A 41 -1.91 -1.23 6.67
C CYS A 41 -2.39 -0.87 8.08
N GLU A 42 -2.82 -1.84 8.88
CA GLU A 42 -3.21 -1.59 10.26
C GLU A 42 -2.05 -1.04 11.08
N GLN A 43 -0.86 -1.60 10.88
CA GLN A 43 0.34 -1.17 11.58
C GLN A 43 0.67 0.31 11.30
N TYR A 44 0.42 0.75 10.08
CA TYR A 44 0.69 2.13 9.66
C TYR A 44 -0.51 3.05 9.80
N GLY A 45 -1.65 2.54 10.30
CA GLY A 45 -2.86 3.34 10.44
C GLY A 45 -3.52 3.66 9.11
N ILE A 46 -3.37 2.79 8.14
CA ILE A 46 -3.91 2.97 6.79
C ILE A 46 -5.18 2.16 6.64
N PHE A 47 -6.25 2.82 6.25
CA PHE A 47 -7.55 2.18 6.10
C PHE A 47 -8.14 2.50 4.73
N LYS A 48 -8.99 1.59 4.24
CA LYS A 48 -9.73 1.82 3.02
C LYS A 48 -10.66 3.02 3.18
N ASN A 49 -10.86 3.76 2.10
CA ASN A 49 -11.83 4.85 2.12
C ASN A 49 -13.26 4.28 2.08
N ILE A 50 -14.25 5.17 2.04
CA ILE A 50 -15.67 4.79 2.04
C ILE A 50 -16.02 3.89 0.83
N ASN A 51 -15.28 4.01 -0.25
CA ASN A 51 -15.49 3.21 -1.45
C ASN A 51 -14.74 1.88 -1.45
N GLY A 52 -13.98 1.62 -0.39
CA GLY A 52 -13.22 0.39 -0.26
C GLY A 52 -11.87 0.41 -0.97
N TYR A 53 -11.34 1.59 -1.26
CA TYR A 53 -10.06 1.73 -1.95
C TYR A 53 -8.99 2.19 -0.98
N TYR A 54 -7.75 1.76 -1.24
CA TYR A 54 -6.56 2.27 -0.56
C TYR A 54 -6.01 3.46 -1.33
N ARG A 55 -5.52 4.44 -0.60
CA ARG A 55 -4.82 5.56 -1.20
C ARG A 55 -3.40 5.14 -1.51
N LYS A 56 -2.96 5.34 -2.75
CA LYS A 56 -1.65 4.91 -3.20
C LYS A 56 -0.52 5.54 -2.39
N GLU A 57 -0.66 6.82 -2.05
CA GLU A 57 0.34 7.52 -1.23
C GLU A 57 0.55 6.86 0.12
N ASP A 58 -0.53 6.35 0.72
CA ASP A 58 -0.45 5.64 1.98
C ASP A 58 0.29 4.31 1.82
N LEU A 59 0.05 3.62 0.71
CA LEU A 59 0.75 2.37 0.44
C LEU A 59 2.25 2.58 0.21
N ASP A 60 2.62 3.73 -0.33
CA ASP A 60 4.03 4.08 -0.48
C ASP A 60 4.75 4.14 0.86
N LEU A 61 4.06 4.56 1.92
CA LEU A 61 4.61 4.56 3.27
C LEU A 61 4.92 3.13 3.74
N VAL A 62 4.03 2.19 3.43
CA VAL A 62 4.25 0.78 3.74
C VAL A 62 5.49 0.25 3.03
N LEU A 63 5.62 0.58 1.75
CA LEU A 63 6.74 0.11 0.93
C LEU A 63 8.07 0.71 1.35
N SER A 64 8.07 1.99 1.72
CA SER A 64 9.29 2.67 2.13
C SER A 64 9.70 2.36 3.56
N GLY A 65 8.78 1.81 4.35
CA GLY A 65 9.02 1.57 5.77
C GLY A 65 9.09 2.84 6.60
N SER A 66 8.68 3.98 6.03
CA SER A 66 8.68 5.25 6.74
C SER A 66 7.59 5.28 7.80
N PRO A 67 7.84 5.88 8.99
CA PRO A 67 6.80 5.99 10.00
C PRO A 67 5.68 6.92 9.53
N THR A 68 4.47 6.62 9.96
CA THR A 68 3.33 7.47 9.69
C THR A 68 3.38 8.70 10.61
N LYS A 69 2.57 9.71 10.31
CA LYS A 69 2.46 10.88 11.19
C LYS A 69 2.08 10.48 12.61
N TYR A 70 1.25 9.44 12.75
CA TYR A 70 0.85 8.95 14.05
C TYR A 70 2.05 8.38 14.80
N GLU A 71 2.87 7.56 14.14
CA GLU A 71 4.09 6.99 14.77
C GLU A 71 5.09 8.08 15.15
N GLU A 72 5.23 9.09 14.32
CA GLU A 72 6.10 10.21 14.62
C GLU A 72 5.66 10.93 15.89
N LYS A 73 4.35 11.16 16.04
CA LYS A 73 3.80 11.77 17.24
C LYS A 73 4.07 10.94 18.48
N VAL A 74 3.87 9.62 18.37
CA VAL A 74 4.14 8.71 19.49
C VAL A 74 5.62 8.73 19.86
N ARG A 75 6.50 8.75 18.88
CA ARG A 75 7.95 8.82 19.14
C ARG A 75 8.32 10.10 19.87
N LYS A 76 7.73 11.22 19.45
CA LYS A 76 7.98 12.52 20.10
C LYS A 76 7.49 12.54 21.53
N LEU A 77 6.39 11.84 21.81
CA LEU A 77 5.85 11.76 23.16
C LEU A 77 6.68 10.88 24.10
N LYS A 78 7.51 10.01 23.57
CA LYS A 78 8.33 9.11 24.35
C LYS A 78 9.66 9.73 24.80
N ILE A 79 9.93 10.90 24.35
CA ILE A 79 11.13 11.63 24.77
C ILE A 79 10.90 12.36 26.12
#